data_f7664645d5139b25fc810fde2e97cb7b
#
_entry.id   f7664645d5139b25fc810fde2e97cb7b
#
_cell.length_a   1.000
_cell.length_b   1.000
_cell.length_c   1.000
_cell.angle_alpha   90.00
_cell.angle_beta   90.00
_cell.angle_gamma   90.00
#
_symmetry.space_group_name_H-M   'P 1'
#
loop_
_entity.id
_entity.type
_entity.pdbx_description
1 polymer ?
#
loop_
_entity_poly.entity_id
_entity_poly.type
_entity_poly.pdbx_seq_one_letter_code
_entity_poly.pdbx_strand_id
1 'polypeptide(L)'
;DAIFIVRQLQEKFLAKKKDLWMAFVDLEKAFDRVPREVLWWALRELGVDEGLVTVIKAMYADTLTMVKLSGRVSKGFGVKVGVHQGSVLSPLLFIIVMEALSRKFRGGLPMELLYADDLVLMAESEELLMVKLSKWKTGMEEKGLRVNMGKTKVMRCQVDAGQVVKTGKYPCGVCLKGVGSNSIQCTSCCAWIHRRCSGIVGSLK
;
A
#
# COMPACT_ATOMS: atom_id res chain seq x y z
N ASP A 1 -2.72 -7.10 -9.20
CA ASP A 1 -1.38 -6.52 -9.02
C ASP A 1 -1.51 -5.00 -8.86
N ALA A 2 -1.19 -4.49 -7.65
CA ALA A 2 -1.37 -3.09 -7.26
C ALA A 2 -0.58 -2.13 -8.17
N ILE A 3 0.66 -2.48 -8.50
CA ILE A 3 1.52 -1.66 -9.38
C ILE A 3 0.90 -1.52 -10.76
N PHE A 4 0.32 -2.58 -11.29
CA PHE A 4 -0.34 -2.57 -12.59
C PHE A 4 -1.55 -1.61 -12.60
N ILE A 5 -2.37 -1.65 -11.54
CA ILE A 5 -3.54 -0.77 -11.40
C ILE A 5 -3.10 0.69 -11.36
N VAL A 6 -2.09 1.04 -10.56
CA VAL A 6 -1.56 2.41 -10.48
C VAL A 6 -1.04 2.88 -11.84
N ARG A 7 -0.28 2.03 -12.56
CA ARG A 7 0.22 2.36 -13.90
C ARG A 7 -0.91 2.58 -14.91
N GLN A 8 -1.90 1.70 -14.91
CA GLN A 8 -3.07 1.85 -15.79
C GLN A 8 -3.85 3.14 -15.53
N LEU A 9 -3.98 3.53 -14.26
CA LEU A 9 -4.60 4.81 -13.90
C LEU A 9 -3.76 6.00 -14.38
N GLN A 10 -2.45 5.97 -14.15
CA GLN A 10 -1.53 6.97 -14.67
C GLN A 10 -1.69 7.16 -16.19
N GLU A 11 -1.62 6.06 -16.95
CA GLU A 11 -1.74 6.09 -18.41
C GLU A 11 -3.09 6.67 -18.86
N LYS A 12 -4.19 6.28 -18.18
CA LYS A 12 -5.54 6.79 -18.50
C LYS A 12 -5.70 8.28 -18.19
N PHE A 13 -5.11 8.77 -17.09
CA PHE A 13 -5.15 10.18 -16.75
C PHE A 13 -4.32 11.01 -17.72
N LEU A 14 -3.11 10.55 -18.05
CA LEU A 14 -2.24 11.19 -19.05
C LEU A 14 -2.90 11.24 -20.42
N ALA A 15 -3.53 10.14 -20.87
CA ALA A 15 -4.26 10.09 -22.14
C ALA A 15 -5.43 11.10 -22.21
N LYS A 16 -6.08 11.35 -21.06
CA LYS A 16 -7.16 12.35 -20.91
C LYS A 16 -6.64 13.77 -20.67
N LYS A 17 -5.33 13.98 -20.65
CA LYS A 17 -4.67 15.25 -20.28
C LYS A 17 -5.13 15.79 -18.93
N LYS A 18 -5.32 14.90 -17.96
CA LYS A 18 -5.67 15.24 -16.58
C LYS A 18 -4.51 14.92 -15.65
N ASP A 19 -4.30 15.76 -14.66
CA ASP A 19 -3.35 15.48 -13.58
C ASP A 19 -3.89 14.37 -12.66
N LEU A 20 -2.97 13.55 -12.16
CA LEU A 20 -3.26 12.56 -11.14
C LEU A 20 -2.35 12.80 -9.93
N TRP A 21 -2.96 13.05 -8.79
CA TRP A 21 -2.28 13.17 -7.51
C TRP A 21 -2.42 11.88 -6.73
N MET A 22 -1.32 11.39 -6.16
CA MET A 22 -1.28 10.14 -5.41
C MET A 22 -0.55 10.33 -4.09
N ALA A 23 -1.11 9.80 -3.00
CA ALA A 23 -0.45 9.71 -1.71
C ALA A 23 -0.20 8.24 -1.38
N PHE A 24 1.06 7.87 -1.19
CA PHE A 24 1.49 6.56 -0.70
C PHE A 24 1.60 6.67 0.81
N VAL A 25 0.65 6.09 1.50
CA VAL A 25 0.48 6.21 2.95
C VAL A 25 1.15 5.05 3.64
N ASP A 26 2.09 5.34 4.54
CA ASP A 26 2.80 4.36 5.37
C ASP A 26 2.18 4.34 6.78
N LEU A 27 1.97 3.14 7.33
CA LEU A 27 1.48 2.96 8.68
C LEU A 27 2.62 2.61 9.64
N GLU A 28 2.64 3.24 10.82
CA GLU A 28 3.67 2.97 11.82
C GLU A 28 3.47 1.60 12.47
N LYS A 29 4.36 0.63 12.18
CA LYS A 29 4.35 -0.70 12.79
C LYS A 29 2.93 -1.31 12.82
N ALA A 30 2.26 -1.29 11.69
CA ALA A 30 0.85 -1.61 11.55
C ALA A 30 0.45 -2.90 12.29
N PHE A 31 1.18 -4.00 12.05
CA PHE A 31 0.93 -5.29 12.69
C PHE A 31 1.16 -5.27 14.21
N ASP A 32 2.14 -4.51 14.70
CA ASP A 32 2.49 -4.47 16.13
C ASP A 32 1.57 -3.53 16.93
N ARG A 33 0.89 -2.60 16.27
CA ARG A 33 0.12 -1.54 16.93
C ARG A 33 -1.39 -1.71 16.91
N VAL A 34 -1.93 -2.63 16.10
CA VAL A 34 -3.38 -2.85 16.06
C VAL A 34 -3.91 -3.16 17.46
N PRO A 35 -4.80 -2.32 18.02
CA PRO A 35 -5.43 -2.64 19.30
C PRO A 35 -6.29 -3.91 19.15
N ARG A 36 -6.18 -4.85 20.08
CA ARG A 36 -6.94 -6.12 20.01
C ARG A 36 -8.44 -5.90 20.02
N GLU A 37 -8.92 -4.88 20.73
CA GLU A 37 -10.34 -4.53 20.73
C GLU A 37 -10.82 -4.11 19.33
N VAL A 38 -9.95 -3.47 18.54
CA VAL A 38 -10.26 -3.13 17.14
C VAL A 38 -10.31 -4.38 16.26
N LEU A 39 -9.49 -5.40 16.53
CA LEU A 39 -9.61 -6.71 15.87
C LEU A 39 -10.98 -7.34 16.13
N TRP A 40 -11.41 -7.36 17.40
CA TRP A 40 -12.69 -7.96 17.77
C TRP A 40 -13.88 -7.19 17.21
N TRP A 41 -13.79 -5.86 17.20
CA TRP A 41 -14.76 -5.00 16.57
C TRP A 41 -14.82 -5.27 15.05
N ALA A 42 -13.69 -5.34 14.37
CA ALA A 42 -13.62 -5.52 12.92
C ALA A 42 -14.20 -6.89 12.50
N LEU A 43 -13.91 -7.95 13.23
CA LEU A 43 -14.49 -9.28 12.98
C LEU A 43 -16.02 -9.24 13.02
N ARG A 44 -16.59 -8.59 14.04
CA ARG A 44 -18.06 -8.44 14.18
C ARG A 44 -18.64 -7.54 13.11
N GLU A 45 -17.98 -6.44 12.77
CA GLU A 45 -18.40 -5.50 11.72
C GLU A 45 -18.50 -6.19 10.34
N LEU A 46 -17.67 -7.21 10.11
CA LEU A 46 -17.71 -8.03 8.89
C LEU A 46 -18.62 -9.25 9.00
N GLY A 47 -19.36 -9.41 10.10
CA GLY A 47 -20.34 -10.49 10.30
C GLY A 47 -19.73 -11.85 10.62
N VAL A 48 -18.52 -11.88 11.19
CA VAL A 48 -17.91 -13.14 11.65
C VAL A 48 -18.69 -13.65 12.86
N ASP A 49 -18.99 -14.96 12.87
CA ASP A 49 -19.72 -15.63 13.96
C ASP A 49 -19.03 -15.43 15.31
N GLU A 50 -19.82 -15.19 16.36
CA GLU A 50 -19.28 -14.89 17.71
C GLU A 50 -18.53 -16.08 18.32
N GLY A 51 -18.86 -17.31 17.94
CA GLY A 51 -18.08 -18.48 18.32
C GLY A 51 -16.66 -18.43 17.78
N LEU A 52 -16.49 -18.06 16.50
CA LEU A 52 -15.17 -17.86 15.88
C LEU A 52 -14.42 -16.68 16.52
N VAL A 53 -15.11 -15.57 16.78
CA VAL A 53 -14.52 -14.43 17.50
C VAL A 53 -13.98 -14.87 18.86
N THR A 54 -14.75 -15.68 19.58
CA THR A 54 -14.36 -16.22 20.92
C THR A 54 -13.13 -17.11 20.81
N VAL A 55 -13.08 -18.01 19.81
CA VAL A 55 -11.92 -18.88 19.58
C VAL A 55 -10.67 -18.04 19.27
N ILE A 56 -10.79 -17.04 18.38
CA ILE A 56 -9.67 -16.16 18.05
C ILE A 56 -9.21 -15.37 19.27
N LYS A 57 -10.14 -14.84 20.09
CA LYS A 57 -9.81 -14.19 21.35
C LYS A 57 -9.03 -15.10 22.31
N ALA A 58 -9.43 -16.36 22.44
CA ALA A 58 -8.74 -17.34 23.27
C ALA A 58 -7.30 -17.58 22.83
N MET A 59 -7.00 -17.52 21.51
CA MET A 59 -5.62 -17.63 21.01
C MET A 59 -4.73 -16.44 21.42
N TYR A 60 -5.32 -15.32 21.79
CA TYR A 60 -4.63 -14.10 22.24
C TYR A 60 -4.69 -13.91 23.77
N ALA A 61 -5.45 -14.74 24.46
CA ALA A 61 -5.52 -14.70 25.94
C ALA A 61 -4.20 -15.18 26.54
N ASP A 62 -3.79 -14.56 27.63
CA ASP A 62 -2.64 -14.95 28.46
C ASP A 62 -1.32 -15.17 27.72
N THR A 63 -1.16 -14.52 26.56
CA THR A 63 0.06 -14.63 25.76
C THR A 63 1.22 -13.92 26.44
N LEU A 64 2.30 -14.67 26.70
CA LEU A 64 3.54 -14.17 27.25
C LEU A 64 4.62 -14.12 26.18
N THR A 65 5.33 -13.02 26.14
CA THR A 65 6.50 -12.82 25.28
C THR A 65 7.76 -12.88 26.13
N MET A 66 8.81 -13.54 25.64
CA MET A 66 10.12 -13.58 26.25
C MET A 66 11.18 -13.16 25.24
N VAL A 67 12.15 -12.38 25.66
CA VAL A 67 13.27 -11.98 24.82
C VAL A 67 14.46 -12.89 25.08
N LYS A 68 15.02 -13.50 24.02
CA LYS A 68 16.24 -14.31 24.07
C LYS A 68 17.42 -13.52 23.51
N LEU A 69 18.44 -13.34 24.33
CA LEU A 69 19.69 -12.65 23.95
C LEU A 69 20.89 -13.43 24.47
N SER A 70 21.80 -13.79 23.59
CA SER A 70 23.09 -14.44 23.95
C SER A 70 22.94 -15.60 24.94
N GLY A 71 21.96 -16.49 24.71
CA GLY A 71 21.72 -17.66 25.56
C GLY A 71 20.94 -17.39 26.84
N ARG A 72 20.63 -16.15 27.17
CA ARG A 72 19.78 -15.76 28.31
C ARG A 72 18.34 -15.47 27.83
N VAL A 73 17.35 -15.78 28.66
CA VAL A 73 15.94 -15.53 28.38
C VAL A 73 15.39 -14.61 29.46
N SER A 74 14.65 -13.57 29.07
CA SER A 74 14.00 -12.65 30.00
C SER A 74 12.85 -13.32 30.76
N LYS A 75 12.36 -12.68 31.81
CA LYS A 75 11.04 -13.02 32.35
C LYS A 75 9.96 -12.78 31.30
N GLY A 76 8.91 -13.60 31.32
CA GLY A 76 7.75 -13.42 30.47
C GLY A 76 7.01 -12.13 30.82
N PHE A 77 6.57 -11.41 29.79
CA PHE A 77 5.72 -10.22 29.90
C PHE A 77 4.56 -10.29 28.92
N GLY A 78 3.41 -9.77 29.30
CA GLY A 78 2.22 -9.77 28.45
C GLY A 78 2.27 -8.67 27.40
N VAL A 79 1.95 -9.01 26.15
CA VAL A 79 1.74 -8.04 25.05
C VAL A 79 0.25 -7.95 24.78
N LYS A 80 -0.33 -6.76 24.95
CA LYS A 80 -1.79 -6.51 24.85
C LYS A 80 -2.22 -5.83 23.53
N VAL A 81 -1.29 -5.61 22.63
CA VAL A 81 -1.52 -4.95 21.32
C VAL A 81 -0.88 -5.74 20.21
N GLY A 82 -1.31 -5.49 18.99
CA GLY A 82 -0.75 -6.11 17.79
C GLY A 82 -1.24 -7.54 17.56
N VAL A 83 -0.92 -8.02 16.39
CA VAL A 83 -1.12 -9.40 15.96
C VAL A 83 0.18 -10.19 16.09
N HIS A 84 0.10 -11.50 16.23
CA HIS A 84 1.28 -12.36 16.40
C HIS A 84 2.07 -12.44 15.09
N GLN A 85 3.26 -11.87 15.06
CA GLN A 85 4.16 -12.00 13.91
C GLN A 85 4.52 -13.48 13.67
N GLY A 86 4.46 -13.90 12.40
CA GLY A 86 4.69 -15.29 12.00
C GLY A 86 3.48 -16.22 12.12
N SER A 87 2.35 -15.78 12.70
CA SER A 87 1.11 -16.54 12.66
C SER A 87 0.45 -16.44 11.28
N VAL A 88 -0.04 -17.56 10.77
CA VAL A 88 -0.80 -17.64 9.49
C VAL A 88 -2.07 -16.79 9.54
N LEU A 89 -2.66 -16.63 10.72
CA LEU A 89 -3.90 -15.87 10.90
C LEU A 89 -3.68 -14.35 10.91
N SER A 90 -2.51 -13.88 11.31
CA SER A 90 -2.24 -12.45 11.49
C SER A 90 -2.41 -11.59 10.24
N PRO A 91 -1.96 -12.00 9.04
CA PRO A 91 -2.24 -11.24 7.82
C PRO A 91 -3.73 -11.14 7.53
N LEU A 92 -4.50 -12.21 7.72
CA LEU A 92 -5.94 -12.21 7.53
C LEU A 92 -6.65 -11.26 8.51
N LEU A 93 -6.29 -11.31 9.79
CA LEU A 93 -6.86 -10.43 10.80
C LEU A 93 -6.56 -8.96 10.51
N PHE A 94 -5.35 -8.66 10.03
CA PHE A 94 -4.98 -7.31 9.62
C PHE A 94 -5.80 -6.82 8.42
N ILE A 95 -5.98 -7.66 7.39
CA ILE A 95 -6.83 -7.35 6.23
C ILE A 95 -8.28 -7.10 6.68
N ILE A 96 -8.81 -7.88 7.61
CA ILE A 96 -10.15 -7.70 8.18
C ILE A 96 -10.27 -6.33 8.85
N VAL A 97 -9.27 -5.91 9.63
CA VAL A 97 -9.24 -4.58 10.25
C VAL A 97 -9.22 -3.48 9.19
N MET A 98 -8.33 -3.58 8.20
CA MET A 98 -8.22 -2.60 7.13
C MET A 98 -9.52 -2.50 6.31
N GLU A 99 -10.17 -3.63 6.03
CA GLU A 99 -11.46 -3.67 5.36
C GLU A 99 -12.56 -2.98 6.18
N ALA A 100 -12.71 -3.33 7.46
CA ALA A 100 -13.73 -2.76 8.32
C ALA A 100 -13.54 -1.24 8.53
N LEU A 101 -12.29 -0.78 8.66
CA LEU A 101 -11.97 0.63 8.80
C LEU A 101 -12.24 1.38 7.50
N SER A 102 -11.75 0.87 6.38
CA SER A 102 -11.78 1.56 5.10
C SER A 102 -13.18 1.75 4.54
N ARG A 103 -14.14 0.86 4.85
CA ARG A 103 -15.54 0.98 4.40
C ARG A 103 -16.13 2.35 4.66
N LYS A 104 -15.80 2.99 5.79
CA LYS A 104 -16.31 4.32 6.18
C LYS A 104 -15.68 5.48 5.41
N PHE A 105 -14.52 5.27 4.78
CA PHE A 105 -13.77 6.34 4.14
C PHE A 105 -13.74 6.23 2.62
N ARG A 106 -14.04 5.07 2.08
CA ARG A 106 -14.06 4.85 0.63
C ARG A 106 -15.08 5.75 -0.04
N GLY A 107 -14.61 6.52 -1.00
CA GLY A 107 -15.44 7.42 -1.81
C GLY A 107 -15.86 6.83 -3.17
N GLY A 108 -15.56 5.56 -3.41
CA GLY A 108 -15.80 4.87 -4.68
C GLY A 108 -14.52 4.57 -5.47
N LEU A 109 -14.56 3.49 -6.25
CA LEU A 109 -13.46 3.05 -7.11
C LEU A 109 -13.22 4.05 -8.26
N PRO A 110 -12.00 4.17 -8.75
CA PRO A 110 -10.77 3.46 -8.38
C PRO A 110 -9.76 4.31 -7.57
N MET A 111 -10.24 5.24 -6.76
CA MET A 111 -9.41 6.32 -6.18
C MET A 111 -8.75 5.95 -4.84
N GLU A 112 -8.92 4.72 -4.38
CA GLU A 112 -8.22 4.14 -3.23
C GLU A 112 -7.76 2.73 -3.57
N LEU A 113 -6.51 2.42 -3.25
CA LEU A 113 -5.92 1.10 -3.42
C LEU A 113 -5.31 0.66 -2.10
N LEU A 114 -5.77 -0.49 -1.62
CA LEU A 114 -5.28 -1.15 -0.41
C LEU A 114 -4.59 -2.45 -0.77
N TYR A 115 -3.39 -2.65 -0.28
CA TYR A 115 -2.65 -3.89 -0.39
C TYR A 115 -1.92 -4.17 0.93
N ALA A 116 -2.50 -5.01 1.78
CA ALA A 116 -2.07 -5.22 3.17
C ALA A 116 -2.03 -3.91 3.96
N ASP A 117 -0.86 -3.45 4.38
CA ASP A 117 -0.61 -2.19 5.07
C ASP A 117 -0.32 -1.01 4.13
N ASP A 118 -0.08 -1.29 2.85
CA ASP A 118 0.12 -0.26 1.83
C ASP A 118 -1.22 0.34 1.40
N LEU A 119 -1.35 1.65 1.53
CA LEU A 119 -2.50 2.42 1.08
C LEU A 119 -2.07 3.47 0.07
N VAL A 120 -2.70 3.48 -1.10
CA VAL A 120 -2.56 4.54 -2.07
C VAL A 120 -3.88 5.29 -2.21
N LEU A 121 -3.86 6.59 -1.91
CA LEU A 121 -4.98 7.50 -2.14
C LEU A 121 -4.73 8.29 -3.41
N MET A 122 -5.74 8.46 -4.23
CA MET A 122 -5.65 9.14 -5.51
C MET A 122 -6.73 10.20 -5.64
N ALA A 123 -6.40 11.30 -6.34
CA ALA A 123 -7.33 12.40 -6.61
C ALA A 123 -6.94 13.15 -7.90
N GLU A 124 -7.89 13.93 -8.44
CA GLU A 124 -7.66 14.79 -9.62
C GLU A 124 -7.00 16.13 -9.28
N SER A 125 -6.95 16.53 -8.00
CA SER A 125 -6.26 17.73 -7.52
C SER A 125 -5.56 17.49 -6.19
N GLU A 126 -4.62 18.37 -5.85
CA GLU A 126 -3.90 18.36 -4.57
C GLU A 126 -4.85 18.55 -3.39
N GLU A 127 -5.75 19.51 -3.49
CA GLU A 127 -6.71 19.85 -2.44
C GLU A 127 -7.61 18.65 -2.12
N LEU A 128 -8.14 17.98 -3.14
CA LEU A 128 -8.95 16.77 -2.97
C LEU A 128 -8.15 15.63 -2.34
N LEU A 129 -6.87 15.49 -2.73
CA LEU A 129 -5.98 14.50 -2.15
C LEU A 129 -5.75 14.76 -0.66
N MET A 130 -5.47 16.02 -0.29
CA MET A 130 -5.21 16.40 1.10
C MET A 130 -6.44 16.22 1.99
N VAL A 131 -7.64 16.57 1.50
CA VAL A 131 -8.90 16.30 2.20
C VAL A 131 -9.09 14.80 2.43
N LYS A 132 -8.86 13.99 1.39
CA LYS A 132 -8.96 12.53 1.47
C LYS A 132 -7.94 11.96 2.45
N LEU A 133 -6.67 12.39 2.36
CA LEU A 133 -5.61 11.94 3.26
C LEU A 133 -5.91 12.29 4.73
N SER A 134 -6.40 13.50 4.99
CA SER A 134 -6.79 13.92 6.34
C SER A 134 -7.92 13.05 6.90
N LYS A 135 -8.96 12.79 6.10
CA LYS A 135 -10.08 11.93 6.49
C LYS A 135 -9.62 10.51 6.84
N TRP A 136 -8.76 9.93 5.99
CA TRP A 136 -8.20 8.60 6.21
C TRP A 136 -7.30 8.57 7.44
N LYS A 137 -6.42 9.56 7.59
CA LYS A 137 -5.55 9.68 8.76
C LYS A 137 -6.34 9.72 10.05
N THR A 138 -7.31 10.63 10.16
CA THR A 138 -8.17 10.77 11.34
C THR A 138 -8.87 9.44 11.66
N GLY A 139 -9.52 8.83 10.67
CA GLY A 139 -10.27 7.60 10.91
C GLY A 139 -9.41 6.40 11.29
N MET A 140 -8.17 6.31 10.82
CA MET A 140 -7.22 5.27 11.24
C MET A 140 -6.70 5.55 12.65
N GLU A 141 -6.35 6.81 12.96
CA GLU A 141 -5.78 7.19 14.25
C GLU A 141 -6.82 7.09 15.38
N GLU A 142 -8.10 7.36 15.13
CA GLU A 142 -9.21 7.09 16.06
C GLU A 142 -9.31 5.61 16.47
N LYS A 143 -8.82 4.71 15.65
CA LYS A 143 -8.76 3.28 15.91
C LYS A 143 -7.37 2.79 16.32
N GLY A 144 -6.44 3.70 16.61
CA GLY A 144 -5.11 3.39 17.13
C GLY A 144 -4.07 3.00 16.09
N LEU A 145 -4.39 3.09 14.79
CA LEU A 145 -3.42 2.93 13.71
C LEU A 145 -2.83 4.29 13.35
N ARG A 146 -1.52 4.47 13.53
CA ARG A 146 -0.85 5.73 13.24
C ARG A 146 -0.33 5.80 11.82
N VAL A 147 -0.62 6.91 11.15
CA VAL A 147 -0.05 7.24 9.84
C VAL A 147 1.34 7.87 10.05
N ASN A 148 2.34 7.29 9.39
CA ASN A 148 3.70 7.82 9.38
C ASN A 148 3.84 8.94 8.34
N MET A 149 3.60 10.18 8.74
CA MET A 149 3.69 11.32 7.84
C MET A 149 5.10 11.54 7.27
N GLY A 150 6.15 11.14 7.99
CA GLY A 150 7.53 11.26 7.52
C GLY A 150 7.86 10.31 6.35
N LYS A 151 7.23 9.15 6.31
CA LYS A 151 7.38 8.15 5.24
C LYS A 151 6.29 8.24 4.18
N THR A 152 5.13 8.82 4.50
CA THR A 152 4.08 9.08 3.51
C THR A 152 4.60 10.00 2.43
N LYS A 153 4.41 9.62 1.16
CA LYS A 153 4.91 10.36 -0.01
C LYS A 153 3.76 10.77 -0.90
N VAL A 154 3.81 12.00 -1.38
CA VAL A 154 2.88 12.52 -2.38
C VAL A 154 3.59 12.59 -3.72
N MET A 155 2.93 12.14 -4.77
CA MET A 155 3.41 12.18 -6.14
C MET A 155 2.33 12.81 -7.03
N ARG A 156 2.75 13.76 -7.87
CA ARG A 156 1.92 14.31 -8.93
C ARG A 156 2.36 13.73 -10.28
N CYS A 157 1.43 13.14 -11.00
CA CYS A 157 1.59 12.80 -12.40
C CYS A 157 1.01 13.92 -13.23
N GLN A 158 1.89 14.78 -13.74
CA GLN A 158 1.52 15.99 -14.49
C GLN A 158 1.52 15.68 -15.99
N VAL A 159 0.56 16.26 -16.68
CA VAL A 159 0.66 16.39 -18.13
C VAL A 159 1.62 17.55 -18.41
N ASP A 160 2.82 17.23 -18.88
CA ASP A 160 3.77 18.26 -19.32
C ASP A 160 3.16 19.11 -20.44
N ALA A 161 2.68 20.29 -20.09
CA ALA A 161 2.28 21.28 -21.05
C ALA A 161 3.54 21.92 -21.67
N GLY A 162 4.23 21.18 -22.54
CA GLY A 162 5.32 21.82 -23.30
C GLY A 162 6.55 20.99 -23.64
N GLN A 163 6.75 19.81 -23.09
CA GLN A 163 7.69 18.88 -23.70
C GLN A 163 6.92 17.99 -24.69
N VAL A 164 6.92 18.39 -25.95
CA VAL A 164 6.75 17.45 -27.05
C VAL A 164 7.90 16.46 -26.91
N VAL A 165 7.70 15.42 -26.11
CA VAL A 165 8.56 14.25 -26.15
C VAL A 165 8.46 13.79 -27.57
N LYS A 166 9.52 13.96 -28.35
CA LYS A 166 9.65 13.31 -29.65
C LYS A 166 9.51 11.82 -29.35
N THR A 167 8.28 11.35 -29.41
CA THR A 167 7.96 9.94 -29.28
C THR A 167 8.58 9.30 -30.51
N GLY A 168 9.73 8.66 -30.31
CA GLY A 168 10.24 7.76 -31.32
C GLY A 168 9.16 6.72 -31.62
N LYS A 169 9.27 6.03 -32.74
CA LYS A 169 8.30 5.00 -33.19
C LYS A 169 7.91 4.00 -32.10
N TYR A 170 8.77 3.86 -31.07
CA TYR A 170 8.58 3.00 -29.91
C TYR A 170 8.96 3.75 -28.62
N PRO A 171 8.01 4.08 -27.74
CA PRO A 171 8.30 4.71 -26.45
C PRO A 171 8.92 3.71 -25.47
N CYS A 172 9.88 4.17 -24.66
CA CYS A 172 10.42 3.39 -23.54
C CYS A 172 9.38 3.20 -22.45
N GLY A 173 9.12 1.96 -22.03
CA GLY A 173 8.15 1.65 -20.98
C GLY A 173 8.48 2.21 -19.57
N VAL A 174 9.66 2.82 -19.39
CA VAL A 174 10.07 3.39 -18.08
C VAL A 174 10.09 4.92 -18.14
N CYS A 175 10.75 5.53 -19.12
CA CYS A 175 10.92 6.99 -19.17
C CYS A 175 10.08 7.67 -20.26
N LEU A 176 9.29 6.91 -21.01
CA LEU A 176 8.38 7.33 -22.08
C LEU A 176 9.06 8.06 -23.26
N LYS A 177 10.38 8.26 -23.23
CA LYS A 177 11.14 8.83 -24.35
C LYS A 177 11.29 7.79 -25.47
N GLY A 178 11.38 8.24 -26.72
CA GLY A 178 11.61 7.35 -27.85
C GLY A 178 12.87 6.50 -27.68
N VAL A 179 12.76 5.20 -27.96
CA VAL A 179 13.90 4.27 -27.88
C VAL A 179 14.71 4.33 -29.18
N GLY A 180 16.04 4.32 -29.04
CA GLY A 180 17.00 4.20 -30.14
C GLY A 180 17.60 2.79 -30.20
N SER A 181 18.75 2.69 -30.88
CA SER A 181 19.47 1.41 -31.09
C SER A 181 19.92 0.70 -29.82
N ASN A 182 20.04 1.41 -28.68
CA ASN A 182 20.44 0.84 -27.38
C ASN A 182 19.23 0.61 -26.48
N SER A 183 18.34 -0.26 -26.93
CA SER A 183 17.10 -0.62 -26.25
C SER A 183 16.83 -2.11 -26.33
N ILE A 184 15.99 -2.58 -25.44
CA ILE A 184 15.61 -3.98 -25.29
C ILE A 184 14.10 -4.09 -25.44
N GLN A 185 13.62 -5.06 -26.19
CA GLN A 185 12.20 -5.38 -26.24
C GLN A 185 11.89 -6.57 -25.33
N CYS A 186 10.87 -6.42 -24.51
CA CYS A 186 10.34 -7.53 -23.73
C CYS A 186 9.66 -8.53 -24.66
N THR A 187 10.05 -9.81 -24.60
CA THR A 187 9.46 -10.87 -25.43
C THR A 187 8.04 -11.23 -25.04
N SER A 188 7.63 -10.95 -23.79
CA SER A 188 6.29 -11.29 -23.27
C SER A 188 5.26 -10.19 -23.54
N CYS A 189 5.60 -8.92 -23.27
CA CYS A 189 4.67 -7.79 -23.42
C CYS A 189 4.99 -6.86 -24.59
N CYS A 190 6.02 -7.15 -25.38
CA CYS A 190 6.50 -6.37 -26.51
C CYS A 190 6.86 -4.91 -26.22
N ALA A 191 6.93 -4.52 -24.93
CA ALA A 191 7.33 -3.17 -24.55
C ALA A 191 8.83 -2.94 -24.77
N TRP A 192 9.18 -1.77 -25.29
CA TRP A 192 10.57 -1.33 -25.46
C TRP A 192 11.07 -0.60 -24.23
N ILE A 193 12.31 -0.83 -23.82
CA ILE A 193 12.95 -0.20 -22.67
C ILE A 193 14.38 0.20 -23.07
N HIS A 194 14.80 1.43 -22.77
CA HIS A 194 16.21 1.79 -22.91
C HIS A 194 17.07 0.90 -22.00
N ARG A 195 18.23 0.49 -22.48
CA ARG A 195 19.16 -0.30 -21.66
C ARG A 195 19.46 0.36 -20.32
N ARG A 196 19.70 1.69 -20.30
CA ARG A 196 19.91 2.47 -19.07
C ARG A 196 18.70 2.48 -18.12
N CYS A 197 17.49 2.31 -18.63
CA CYS A 197 16.25 2.28 -17.85
C CYS A 197 15.90 0.87 -17.38
N SER A 198 16.52 -0.17 -17.95
CA SER A 198 16.26 -1.57 -17.60
C SER A 198 17.02 -2.04 -16.34
N GLY A 199 18.03 -1.29 -15.92
CA GLY A 199 18.92 -1.73 -14.82
C GLY A 199 19.87 -2.88 -15.19
N ILE A 200 19.87 -3.36 -16.44
CA ILE A 200 20.72 -4.47 -16.86
C ILE A 200 22.16 -3.98 -17.07
N VAL A 201 23.08 -4.53 -16.29
CA VAL A 201 24.52 -4.30 -16.38
C VAL A 201 25.16 -5.47 -17.13
N GLY A 202 26.00 -5.18 -18.12
CA GLY A 202 26.69 -6.22 -18.90
C GLY A 202 26.43 -6.12 -20.40
N SER A 203 27.12 -6.96 -21.22
CA SER A 203 26.92 -7.02 -22.66
C SER A 203 25.70 -7.89 -22.99
N LEU A 204 24.78 -7.36 -23.80
CA LEU A 204 23.73 -8.18 -24.41
C LEU A 204 24.38 -8.87 -25.63
N LYS A 205 24.57 -10.17 -25.58
CA LYS A 205 24.92 -10.99 -26.73
C LYS A 205 23.65 -11.42 -27.43
#